data_56cafc47a51eeb2080ecd01bf5f9c1ce
#
_entry.id   56cafc47a51eeb2080ecd01bf5f9c1ce
#
_cell.length_a   1.000
_cell.length_b   1.000
_cell.length_c   1.000
_cell.angle_alpha   90.00
_cell.angle_beta   90.00
_cell.angle_gamma   90.00
#
_symmetry.space_group_name_H-M   'P 1'
#
loop_
_entity.id
_entity.type
_entity.pdbx_description
1 polymer ?
#
loop_
_entity_poly.entity_id
_entity_poly.type
_entity_poly.pdbx_seq_one_letter_code
_entity_poly.pdbx_strand_id
1 'polypeptide(L)'
;MKLLFKSLVISSSLAAVSLMFPLSTFADTNTKPVAVDSIDINKYAGKWYEIAHLPMFFQRNCVANTTANYSINADKTVGVLNSCTTKKGEMISSEGVAYPQNEGNSKLKVSFLPSGLRWIPFTKGDYWVLRVDPNYQVALVGGPSHKYLWILSRSSQLDEATYQSYLQTAKNYGYDVSKLVKTTQSK
;
A
#
# COMPACT_ATOMS: atom_id res chain seq x y z
N MET A 1 -61.13 70.28 -22.88
CA MET A 1 -59.69 70.04 -23.04
C MET A 1 -59.32 68.97 -22.08
N LYS A 2 -59.28 67.69 -22.50
CA LYS A 2 -59.02 66.49 -21.63
C LYS A 2 -57.63 66.02 -21.93
N LEU A 3 -56.73 66.07 -20.91
CA LEU A 3 -55.39 65.49 -20.96
C LEU A 3 -55.49 64.05 -20.57
N LEU A 4 -55.03 63.15 -21.47
CA LEU A 4 -54.86 61.71 -21.24
C LEU A 4 -53.45 61.47 -20.76
N PHE A 5 -53.33 61.06 -19.49
CA PHE A 5 -52.06 60.49 -18.95
C PHE A 5 -51.97 59.02 -19.38
N LYS A 6 -50.95 58.73 -20.19
CA LYS A 6 -50.53 57.31 -20.46
C LYS A 6 -49.54 56.84 -19.37
N SER A 7 -49.97 55.92 -18.55
CA SER A 7 -49.11 55.23 -17.63
C SER A 7 -48.25 54.19 -18.41
N LEU A 8 -46.93 54.34 -18.31
CA LEU A 8 -45.95 53.41 -18.82
C LEU A 8 -45.61 52.37 -17.70
N VAL A 9 -46.06 51.15 -17.90
CA VAL A 9 -45.72 50.04 -16.99
C VAL A 9 -44.40 49.44 -17.48
N ILE A 10 -43.35 49.62 -16.70
CA ILE A 10 -42.03 48.98 -16.93
C ILE A 10 -42.04 47.65 -16.18
N SER A 11 -42.16 46.57 -16.95
CA SER A 11 -42.00 45.21 -16.42
C SER A 11 -40.49 44.86 -16.27
N SER A 12 -40.00 44.82 -15.05
CA SER A 12 -38.65 44.36 -14.75
C SER A 12 -38.64 42.84 -14.63
N SER A 13 -38.17 42.13 -15.64
CA SER A 13 -37.94 40.70 -15.59
C SER A 13 -36.60 40.42 -14.88
N LEU A 14 -36.66 39.97 -13.64
CA LEU A 14 -35.49 39.39 -12.96
C LEU A 14 -35.19 38.01 -13.56
N ALA A 15 -34.13 37.93 -14.36
CA ALA A 15 -33.55 36.65 -14.74
C ALA A 15 -32.74 36.06 -13.58
N ALA A 16 -33.28 35.03 -12.94
CA ALA A 16 -32.53 34.24 -11.95
C ALA A 16 -31.52 33.35 -12.64
N VAL A 17 -30.26 33.73 -12.61
CA VAL A 17 -29.14 32.85 -13.05
C VAL A 17 -28.89 31.80 -11.99
N SER A 18 -29.39 30.58 -12.20
CA SER A 18 -29.08 29.42 -11.36
C SER A 18 -27.67 28.95 -11.68
N LEU A 19 -26.71 29.27 -10.81
CA LEU A 19 -25.35 28.69 -10.82
C LEU A 19 -25.45 27.22 -10.40
N MET A 20 -25.50 26.31 -11.37
CA MET A 20 -25.31 24.88 -11.14
C MET A 20 -23.84 24.63 -10.88
N PHE A 21 -23.44 24.48 -9.61
CA PHE A 21 -22.15 23.91 -9.25
C PHE A 21 -22.23 22.40 -9.54
N PRO A 22 -21.28 21.82 -10.32
CA PRO A 22 -21.22 20.38 -10.45
C PRO A 22 -20.86 19.81 -9.07
N LEU A 23 -21.77 19.04 -8.48
CA LEU A 23 -21.42 18.15 -7.36
C LEU A 23 -20.42 17.13 -7.91
N SER A 24 -19.14 17.33 -7.56
CA SER A 24 -18.12 16.29 -7.75
C SER A 24 -18.47 15.16 -6.80
N THR A 25 -19.17 14.14 -7.29
CA THR A 25 -19.31 12.88 -6.56
C THR A 25 -17.94 12.25 -6.48
N PHE A 26 -17.29 12.36 -5.32
CA PHE A 26 -16.17 11.49 -5.00
C PHE A 26 -16.74 10.07 -4.96
N ALA A 27 -16.55 9.32 -6.03
CA ALA A 27 -16.81 7.90 -6.01
C ALA A 27 -15.88 7.31 -4.95
N ASP A 28 -16.45 6.77 -3.88
CA ASP A 28 -15.75 5.97 -2.89
C ASP A 28 -15.28 4.69 -3.60
N THR A 29 -14.06 4.75 -4.18
CA THR A 29 -13.47 3.64 -4.93
C THR A 29 -12.82 2.65 -3.97
N ASN A 30 -13.59 2.17 -2.99
CA ASN A 30 -13.15 1.10 -2.12
C ASN A 30 -13.09 -0.23 -2.89
N THR A 31 -12.10 -0.33 -3.79
CA THR A 31 -11.86 -1.54 -4.57
C THR A 31 -11.09 -2.56 -3.74
N LYS A 32 -11.44 -3.86 -3.88
CA LYS A 32 -10.69 -4.92 -3.20
C LYS A 32 -9.22 -4.90 -3.69
N PRO A 33 -8.24 -5.21 -2.79
CA PRO A 33 -6.85 -5.32 -3.20
C PRO A 33 -6.67 -6.30 -4.35
N VAL A 34 -5.95 -5.88 -5.38
CA VAL A 34 -5.59 -6.70 -6.53
C VAL A 34 -4.07 -6.67 -6.66
N ALA A 35 -3.44 -7.84 -6.73
CA ALA A 35 -2.02 -7.91 -7.03
C ALA A 35 -1.78 -7.53 -8.50
N VAL A 36 -0.59 -6.98 -8.78
CA VAL A 36 -0.15 -6.78 -10.18
C VAL A 36 -0.16 -8.13 -10.92
N ASP A 37 -0.29 -8.11 -12.22
CA ASP A 37 -0.39 -9.35 -13.02
C ASP A 37 0.84 -10.23 -12.83
N SER A 38 2.04 -9.63 -12.88
CA SER A 38 3.30 -10.35 -12.71
C SER A 38 4.40 -9.46 -12.15
N ILE A 39 5.40 -10.10 -11.53
CA ILE A 39 6.67 -9.49 -11.16
C ILE A 39 7.82 -10.34 -11.70
N ASP A 40 8.90 -9.67 -12.13
CA ASP A 40 10.19 -10.32 -12.35
C ASP A 40 10.82 -10.60 -10.99
N ILE A 41 10.80 -11.85 -10.58
CA ILE A 41 11.29 -12.28 -9.27
C ILE A 41 12.79 -12.00 -9.10
N ASN A 42 13.58 -12.01 -10.19
CA ASN A 42 15.01 -11.70 -10.13
C ASN A 42 15.24 -10.21 -9.80
N LYS A 43 14.43 -9.33 -10.39
CA LYS A 43 14.47 -7.89 -10.08
C LYS A 43 13.93 -7.59 -8.69
N TYR A 44 12.96 -8.40 -8.22
CA TYR A 44 12.34 -8.23 -6.91
C TYR A 44 13.23 -8.76 -5.77
N ALA A 45 14.10 -9.74 -6.04
CA ALA A 45 15.04 -10.32 -5.08
C ALA A 45 16.01 -9.27 -4.50
N GLY A 46 16.68 -9.62 -3.39
CA GLY A 46 17.63 -8.76 -2.68
C GLY A 46 16.98 -7.94 -1.57
N LYS A 47 17.66 -6.88 -1.12
CA LYS A 47 17.30 -6.11 0.07
C LYS A 47 16.27 -5.03 -0.25
N TRP A 48 15.28 -4.92 0.66
CA TRP A 48 14.29 -3.87 0.73
C TRP A 48 14.28 -3.26 2.12
N TYR A 49 14.14 -1.93 2.20
CA TYR A 49 13.87 -1.21 3.44
C TYR A 49 12.38 -1.03 3.61
N GLU A 50 11.87 -1.28 4.80
CA GLU A 50 10.49 -0.93 5.15
C GLU A 50 10.41 0.59 5.40
N ILE A 51 9.58 1.28 4.64
CA ILE A 51 9.34 2.72 4.80
C ILE A 51 8.16 2.97 5.73
N ALA A 52 7.13 2.14 5.60
CA ALA A 52 5.96 2.20 6.48
C ALA A 52 5.23 0.84 6.50
N HIS A 53 4.49 0.61 7.56
CA HIS A 53 3.68 -0.60 7.72
C HIS A 53 2.41 -0.32 8.54
N LEU A 54 1.37 -1.14 8.37
CA LEU A 54 0.29 -1.21 9.36
C LEU A 54 0.77 -1.92 10.63
N PRO A 55 0.28 -1.53 11.83
CA PRO A 55 0.65 -2.20 13.08
C PRO A 55 0.36 -3.70 13.04
N MET A 56 1.33 -4.53 13.42
CA MET A 56 1.22 -5.98 13.44
C MET A 56 1.83 -6.57 14.69
N PHE A 57 1.15 -7.58 15.21
CA PHE A 57 1.57 -8.25 16.44
C PHE A 57 3.00 -8.82 16.37
N PHE A 58 3.36 -9.46 15.26
CA PHE A 58 4.67 -10.13 15.12
C PHE A 58 5.84 -9.15 14.94
N GLN A 59 5.58 -7.88 14.63
CA GLN A 59 6.61 -6.84 14.46
C GLN A 59 6.69 -5.88 15.66
N ARG A 60 5.95 -6.12 16.73
CA ARG A 60 5.84 -5.22 17.90
C ARG A 60 7.17 -4.92 18.62
N ASN A 61 8.17 -5.78 18.47
CA ASN A 61 9.50 -5.60 19.06
C ASN A 61 10.44 -4.76 18.17
N CYS A 62 10.07 -4.54 16.91
CA CYS A 62 10.84 -3.74 15.96
C CYS A 62 10.55 -2.26 16.16
N VAL A 63 11.58 -1.42 16.30
CA VAL A 63 11.42 0.04 16.44
C VAL A 63 12.15 0.81 15.36
N ALA A 64 13.13 0.20 14.68
CA ALA A 64 13.91 0.84 13.63
C ALA A 64 14.57 -0.18 12.70
N ASN A 65 15.10 0.31 11.57
CA ASN A 65 15.96 -0.42 10.64
C ASN A 65 15.33 -1.72 10.13
N THR A 66 14.01 -1.76 10.00
CA THR A 66 13.33 -2.94 9.46
C THR A 66 13.66 -3.09 7.99
N THR A 67 14.12 -4.28 7.64
CA THR A 67 14.47 -4.67 6.27
C THR A 67 13.94 -6.06 5.96
N ALA A 68 13.69 -6.34 4.68
CA ALA A 68 13.44 -7.66 4.14
C ALA A 68 14.49 -7.97 3.07
N ASN A 69 15.04 -9.16 3.10
CA ASN A 69 15.95 -9.64 2.05
C ASN A 69 15.37 -10.92 1.43
N TYR A 70 15.17 -10.89 0.12
CA TYR A 70 14.58 -12.00 -0.62
C TYR A 70 15.64 -12.70 -1.45
N SER A 71 15.65 -14.04 -1.40
CA SER A 71 16.52 -14.92 -2.21
C SER A 71 15.68 -15.95 -2.95
N ILE A 72 16.13 -16.34 -4.15
CA ILE A 72 15.42 -17.35 -4.93
C ILE A 72 16.03 -18.71 -4.60
N ASN A 73 15.19 -19.63 -4.12
CA ASN A 73 15.61 -21.00 -3.81
C ASN A 73 15.60 -21.90 -5.08
N ALA A 74 16.35 -22.99 -5.04
CA ALA A 74 16.42 -23.95 -6.15
C ALA A 74 15.06 -24.58 -6.51
N ASP A 75 14.15 -24.68 -5.55
CA ASP A 75 12.78 -25.17 -5.72
C ASP A 75 11.78 -24.09 -6.18
N LYS A 76 12.28 -22.92 -6.62
CA LYS A 76 11.50 -21.76 -7.06
C LYS A 76 10.66 -21.09 -5.95
N THR A 77 10.82 -21.46 -4.70
CA THR A 77 10.32 -20.69 -3.57
C THR A 77 11.21 -19.48 -3.32
N VAL A 78 10.75 -18.52 -2.49
CA VAL A 78 11.52 -17.33 -2.14
C VAL A 78 11.91 -17.41 -0.67
N GLY A 79 13.20 -17.43 -0.39
CA GLY A 79 13.73 -17.26 0.95
C GLY A 79 13.48 -15.82 1.43
N VAL A 80 13.04 -15.66 2.66
CA VAL A 80 12.72 -14.37 3.29
C VAL A 80 13.55 -14.23 4.55
N LEU A 81 14.37 -13.19 4.63
CA LEU A 81 15.07 -12.80 5.85
C LEU A 81 14.61 -11.39 6.23
N ASN A 82 13.79 -11.29 7.27
CA ASN A 82 13.39 -10.03 7.87
C ASN A 82 14.29 -9.71 9.05
N SER A 83 14.74 -8.46 9.16
CA SER A 83 15.59 -7.99 10.26
C SER A 83 15.14 -6.63 10.76
N CYS A 84 15.30 -6.35 12.04
CA CYS A 84 15.03 -5.03 12.61
C CYS A 84 15.82 -4.78 13.88
N THR A 85 15.86 -3.53 14.33
CA THR A 85 16.43 -3.11 15.61
C THR A 85 15.33 -3.04 16.67
N THR A 86 15.58 -3.62 17.84
CA THR A 86 14.67 -3.60 19.01
C THR A 86 14.86 -2.33 19.83
N LYS A 87 13.96 -2.09 20.80
CA LYS A 87 14.09 -0.99 21.79
C LYS A 87 15.39 -1.03 22.59
N LYS A 88 16.01 -2.21 22.72
CA LYS A 88 17.30 -2.37 23.42
C LYS A 88 18.52 -2.09 22.51
N GLY A 89 18.29 -1.74 21.23
CA GLY A 89 19.35 -1.54 20.25
C GLY A 89 19.88 -2.85 19.64
N GLU A 90 19.32 -3.99 20.00
CA GLU A 90 19.71 -5.31 19.46
C GLU A 90 19.11 -5.51 18.06
N MET A 91 19.88 -6.11 17.16
CA MET A 91 19.37 -6.57 15.89
C MET A 91 18.76 -7.97 16.05
N ILE A 92 17.53 -8.14 15.63
CA ILE A 92 16.86 -9.44 15.56
C ILE A 92 16.48 -9.75 14.12
N SER A 93 16.41 -11.03 13.77
CA SER A 93 16.00 -11.50 12.46
C SER A 93 15.04 -12.67 12.54
N SER A 94 14.29 -12.88 11.46
CA SER A 94 13.37 -13.99 11.28
C SER A 94 13.47 -14.51 9.87
N GLU A 95 13.65 -15.81 9.72
CA GLU A 95 13.74 -16.51 8.45
C GLU A 95 12.40 -17.13 8.07
N GLY A 96 12.01 -16.97 6.83
CA GLY A 96 10.78 -17.53 6.29
C GLY A 96 10.95 -18.03 4.86
N VAL A 97 9.87 -18.62 4.34
CA VAL A 97 9.79 -19.03 2.95
C VAL A 97 8.46 -18.54 2.38
N ALA A 98 8.51 -17.92 1.22
CA ALA A 98 7.35 -17.51 0.44
C ALA A 98 7.14 -18.45 -0.75
N TYR A 99 5.89 -18.91 -0.90
CA TYR A 99 5.46 -19.87 -1.90
C TYR A 99 4.61 -19.15 -2.95
N PRO A 100 5.05 -19.08 -4.23
CA PRO A 100 4.24 -18.51 -5.30
C PRO A 100 2.87 -19.18 -5.41
N GLN A 101 1.83 -18.38 -5.62
CA GLN A 101 0.44 -18.83 -5.73
C GLN A 101 -0.15 -18.56 -7.12
N ASN A 102 0.57 -17.85 -7.97
CA ASN A 102 0.19 -17.58 -9.36
C ASN A 102 1.43 -17.60 -10.26
N GLU A 103 1.23 -17.79 -11.55
CA GLU A 103 2.32 -17.83 -12.55
C GLU A 103 3.11 -16.53 -12.61
N GLY A 104 2.46 -15.38 -12.35
CA GLY A 104 3.10 -14.07 -12.34
C GLY A 104 3.93 -13.76 -11.09
N ASN A 105 4.05 -14.68 -10.13
CA ASN A 105 4.80 -14.51 -8.87
C ASN A 105 4.41 -13.28 -8.04
N SER A 106 3.28 -12.66 -8.32
CA SER A 106 2.82 -11.45 -7.62
C SER A 106 1.98 -11.75 -6.37
N LYS A 107 1.53 -12.99 -6.22
CA LYS A 107 0.81 -13.50 -5.05
C LYS A 107 1.60 -14.62 -4.43
N LEU A 108 1.95 -14.47 -3.16
CA LEU A 108 2.69 -15.46 -2.39
C LEU A 108 1.99 -15.76 -1.06
N LYS A 109 2.29 -16.92 -0.50
CA LYS A 109 1.99 -17.31 0.88
C LYS A 109 3.29 -17.44 1.65
N VAL A 110 3.46 -16.67 2.73
CA VAL A 110 4.70 -16.65 3.51
C VAL A 110 4.53 -17.40 4.83
N SER A 111 5.50 -18.27 5.16
CA SER A 111 5.58 -18.97 6.44
C SER A 111 6.91 -18.67 7.13
N PHE A 112 6.85 -18.31 8.40
CA PHE A 112 8.00 -18.16 9.30
C PHE A 112 8.12 -19.33 10.28
N LEU A 113 7.33 -20.40 10.11
CA LEU A 113 7.45 -21.61 10.91
C LEU A 113 8.76 -22.38 10.55
N PRO A 114 9.33 -23.12 11.49
CA PRO A 114 10.40 -24.06 11.22
C PRO A 114 10.04 -25.02 10.07
N SER A 115 11.03 -25.49 9.31
CA SER A 115 10.82 -26.29 8.10
C SER A 115 9.86 -27.47 8.30
N GLY A 116 10.00 -28.19 9.43
CA GLY A 116 9.14 -29.33 9.77
C GLY A 116 7.68 -28.99 10.10
N LEU A 117 7.34 -27.70 10.26
CA LEU A 117 5.99 -27.25 10.61
C LEU A 117 5.31 -26.42 9.51
N ARG A 118 5.99 -26.15 8.39
CA ARG A 118 5.47 -25.30 7.30
C ARG A 118 4.31 -25.93 6.53
N TRP A 119 4.06 -27.22 6.71
CA TRP A 119 2.93 -27.93 6.14
C TRP A 119 1.61 -27.63 6.84
N ILE A 120 1.62 -27.11 8.08
CA ILE A 120 0.41 -26.82 8.86
C ILE A 120 -0.47 -25.83 8.11
N PRO A 121 -1.74 -26.14 7.85
CA PRO A 121 -2.63 -25.25 7.14
C PRO A 121 -2.94 -23.99 7.94
N PHE A 122 -3.33 -22.91 7.26
CA PHE A 122 -3.73 -21.62 7.84
C PHE A 122 -2.65 -20.84 8.60
N THR A 123 -1.39 -21.30 8.60
CA THR A 123 -0.27 -20.64 9.28
C THR A 123 0.51 -19.70 8.35
N LYS A 124 0.15 -19.65 7.06
CA LYS A 124 0.81 -18.83 6.06
C LYS A 124 0.06 -17.53 5.85
N GLY A 125 0.78 -16.40 5.88
CA GLY A 125 0.24 -15.07 5.57
C GLY A 125 0.21 -14.78 4.07
N ASP A 126 -0.80 -14.01 3.64
CA ASP A 126 -0.83 -13.47 2.28
C ASP A 126 0.24 -12.40 2.12
N TYR A 127 0.94 -12.45 0.98
CA TYR A 127 1.90 -11.46 0.54
C TYR A 127 1.65 -11.19 -0.94
N TRP A 128 0.90 -10.14 -1.23
CA TRP A 128 0.54 -9.73 -2.58
C TRP A 128 1.27 -8.45 -2.94
N VAL A 129 1.96 -8.42 -4.06
CA VAL A 129 2.52 -7.19 -4.61
C VAL A 129 1.38 -6.43 -5.29
N LEU A 130 0.92 -5.37 -4.64
CA LEU A 130 -0.23 -4.57 -5.09
C LEU A 130 0.20 -3.49 -6.08
N ARG A 131 1.43 -3.01 -5.96
CA ARG A 131 2.07 -2.06 -6.87
C ARG A 131 3.59 -2.20 -6.77
N VAL A 132 4.28 -2.11 -7.88
CA VAL A 132 5.73 -1.97 -7.96
C VAL A 132 6.04 -1.03 -9.11
N ASP A 133 7.03 -0.15 -8.96
CA ASP A 133 7.45 0.72 -10.06
C ASP A 133 8.25 -0.07 -11.13
N PRO A 134 8.33 0.41 -12.38
CA PRO A 134 8.99 -0.30 -13.46
C PRO A 134 10.47 -0.61 -13.20
N ASN A 135 11.14 0.19 -12.36
CA ASN A 135 12.53 0.02 -12.00
C ASN A 135 12.74 -0.82 -10.73
N TYR A 136 11.66 -1.34 -10.12
CA TYR A 136 11.69 -2.14 -8.89
C TYR A 136 12.36 -1.41 -7.72
N GLN A 137 12.14 -0.09 -7.60
CA GLN A 137 12.68 0.72 -6.50
C GLN A 137 11.73 0.83 -5.31
N VAL A 138 10.42 0.82 -5.57
CA VAL A 138 9.38 0.95 -4.53
C VAL A 138 8.29 -0.08 -4.77
N ALA A 139 7.81 -0.71 -3.70
CA ALA A 139 6.71 -1.68 -3.75
C ALA A 139 5.67 -1.41 -2.66
N LEU A 140 4.39 -1.60 -3.01
CA LEU A 140 3.27 -1.71 -2.07
C LEU A 140 2.91 -3.18 -1.93
N VAL A 141 2.95 -3.68 -0.72
CA VAL A 141 2.68 -5.08 -0.41
C VAL A 141 1.53 -5.17 0.58
N GLY A 142 0.63 -6.09 0.36
CA GLY A 142 -0.51 -6.30 1.24
C GLY A 142 -1.18 -7.64 1.02
N GLY A 143 -2.50 -7.69 1.12
CA GLY A 143 -3.30 -8.91 0.91
C GLY A 143 -4.80 -8.63 0.96
N PRO A 144 -5.63 -9.63 0.68
CA PRO A 144 -7.08 -9.46 0.53
C PRO A 144 -7.80 -9.13 1.85
N SER A 145 -7.15 -9.39 3.00
CA SER A 145 -7.75 -9.18 4.32
C SER A 145 -7.61 -7.77 4.87
N HIS A 146 -6.87 -6.87 4.21
CA HIS A 146 -6.50 -5.52 4.67
C HIS A 146 -5.75 -5.48 6.02
N LYS A 147 -5.40 -6.63 6.60
CA LYS A 147 -4.73 -6.70 7.92
C LYS A 147 -3.28 -6.25 7.88
N TYR A 148 -2.61 -6.44 6.75
CA TYR A 148 -1.20 -6.19 6.59
C TYR A 148 -0.96 -5.33 5.37
N LEU A 149 -0.08 -4.34 5.52
CA LEU A 149 0.36 -3.46 4.46
C LEU A 149 1.77 -2.99 4.75
N TRP A 150 2.60 -2.97 3.71
CA TRP A 150 3.95 -2.42 3.76
C TRP A 150 4.21 -1.53 2.54
N ILE A 151 4.92 -0.45 2.75
CA ILE A 151 5.60 0.30 1.69
C ILE A 151 7.09 -0.04 1.83
N LEU A 152 7.64 -0.67 0.81
CA LEU A 152 9.04 -1.09 0.74
C LEU A 152 9.79 -0.23 -0.28
N SER A 153 11.08 0.03 -0.03
CA SER A 153 11.95 0.77 -0.95
C SER A 153 13.35 0.17 -1.00
N ARG A 154 14.04 0.33 -2.13
CA ARG A 154 15.46 0.01 -2.25
C ARG A 154 16.36 1.00 -1.52
N SER A 155 15.87 2.20 -1.27
CA SER A 155 16.53 3.21 -0.45
C SER A 155 15.96 3.23 0.97
N SER A 156 16.80 3.55 1.95
CA SER A 156 16.35 3.75 3.34
C SER A 156 15.46 4.99 3.51
N GLN A 157 15.38 5.85 2.51
CA GLN A 157 14.53 7.03 2.47
C GLN A 157 13.73 7.04 1.17
N LEU A 158 12.50 7.53 1.26
CA LEU A 158 11.60 7.71 0.13
C LEU A 158 11.16 9.17 0.10
N ASP A 159 11.16 9.79 -1.07
CA ASP A 159 10.64 11.15 -1.23
C ASP A 159 9.13 11.20 -0.95
N GLU A 160 8.67 12.33 -0.44
CA GLU A 160 7.29 12.47 0.04
C GLU A 160 6.27 12.33 -1.10
N ALA A 161 6.58 12.78 -2.31
CA ALA A 161 5.65 12.68 -3.43
C ALA A 161 5.40 11.21 -3.82
N THR A 162 6.46 10.41 -3.91
CA THR A 162 6.37 8.96 -4.12
C THR A 162 5.63 8.29 -2.96
N TYR A 163 5.95 8.62 -1.72
CA TYR A 163 5.27 8.08 -0.54
C TYR A 163 3.75 8.34 -0.61
N GLN A 164 3.32 9.58 -0.86
CA GLN A 164 1.91 9.94 -0.98
C GLN A 164 1.21 9.23 -2.14
N SER A 165 1.89 9.03 -3.27
CA SER A 165 1.36 8.27 -4.41
C SER A 165 1.07 6.81 -4.02
N TYR A 166 1.93 6.18 -3.22
CA TYR A 166 1.72 4.81 -2.73
C TYR A 166 0.63 4.73 -1.66
N LEU A 167 0.54 5.74 -0.78
CA LEU A 167 -0.58 5.88 0.15
C LEU A 167 -1.92 5.98 -0.56
N GLN A 168 -2.00 6.76 -1.66
CA GLN A 168 -3.23 6.89 -2.42
C GLN A 168 -3.64 5.55 -3.06
N THR A 169 -2.68 4.77 -3.57
CA THR A 169 -2.95 3.41 -4.06
C THR A 169 -3.52 2.52 -2.95
N ALA A 170 -2.92 2.56 -1.76
CA ALA A 170 -3.41 1.80 -0.60
C ALA A 170 -4.83 2.21 -0.20
N LYS A 171 -5.12 3.52 -0.16
CA LYS A 171 -6.46 4.07 0.07
C LYS A 171 -7.49 3.55 -0.92
N ASN A 172 -7.16 3.59 -2.21
CA ASN A 172 -8.05 3.12 -3.27
C ASN A 172 -8.39 1.63 -3.13
N TYR A 173 -7.49 0.85 -2.53
CA TYR A 173 -7.71 -0.55 -2.17
C TYR A 173 -8.40 -0.74 -0.81
N GLY A 174 -8.85 0.33 -0.14
CA GLY A 174 -9.60 0.26 1.11
C GLY A 174 -8.77 0.05 2.37
N TYR A 175 -7.45 0.25 2.32
CA TYR A 175 -6.63 0.22 3.52
C TYR A 175 -6.81 1.48 4.36
N ASP A 176 -6.90 1.32 5.68
CA ASP A 176 -6.89 2.43 6.63
C ASP A 176 -5.47 2.98 6.80
N VAL A 177 -5.08 3.88 5.90
CA VAL A 177 -3.74 4.48 5.89
C VAL A 177 -3.49 5.42 7.06
N SER A 178 -4.52 5.83 7.82
CA SER A 178 -4.36 6.66 9.03
C SER A 178 -3.60 5.92 10.14
N LYS A 179 -3.60 4.59 10.08
CA LYS A 179 -2.90 3.70 11.02
C LYS A 179 -1.48 3.36 10.62
N LEU A 180 -1.01 3.80 9.45
CA LEU A 180 0.35 3.50 9.00
C LEU A 180 1.39 4.14 9.92
N VAL A 181 2.35 3.33 10.31
CA VAL A 181 3.54 3.74 11.07
C VAL A 181 4.70 3.89 10.11
N LYS A 182 5.34 5.05 10.08
CA LYS A 182 6.61 5.24 9.35
C LYS A 182 7.74 4.56 10.13
N THR A 183 8.52 3.74 9.43
CA THR A 183 9.66 3.03 10.03
C THR A 183 10.88 3.95 10.04
N THR A 184 11.50 4.11 11.21
CA THR A 184 12.77 4.83 11.34
C THR A 184 13.88 4.00 10.71
N GLN A 185 14.60 4.58 9.74
CA GLN A 185 15.80 4.00 9.15
C GLN A 185 17.00 4.87 9.51
N SER A 186 18.03 4.26 10.14
CA SER A 186 19.32 4.94 10.38
C SER A 186 20.00 5.25 9.04
N LYS A 187 20.71 6.38 9.02
CA LYS A 187 21.56 6.75 7.87
C LYS A 187 22.77 5.85 7.78
#